data_8fc6c37a0d88d499c1b3c7f46fc8d5e8
#
_entry.id   8fc6c37a0d88d499c1b3c7f46fc8d5e8
#
_cell.length_a   1.000
_cell.length_b   1.000
_cell.length_c   1.000
_cell.angle_alpha   90.00
_cell.angle_beta   90.00
_cell.angle_gamma   90.00
#
_symmetry.space_group_name_H-M   'P 1'
#
loop_
_entity.id
_entity.type
_entity.pdbx_description
1 polymer ?
#
loop_
_entity_poly.entity_id
_entity_poly.type
_entity_poly.pdbx_seq_one_letter_code
_entity_poly.pdbx_strand_id
1 'polypeptide(L)'
;MDKRCRFPQAKTGQPFSSRVLQCYEQQAKDIVENRKNFFHLHLISDSTGETLISAGRAVSAQFGGHEPIEHVYPLIRSRKQLLTVLRAIDEAPGIVLYTVVNEELSALIHEMCRDMGVPSVNVLEPVAAVFQSYLGTTLQRRVGAQHSLNEDYFARIEALNFTMEHDDGQMPESYDEADIVILGISRTSKTPTCVYLANRGVKAANIPIVPGVALPDSLYRAQKPLIVCLIASTGRISQVREFREFGAGGDHGKSDYTDRAVIAEELKYARSLAARNDWPIIDVTRRSIEETAAAILALKHQRG
;
A
#
# COMPACT_ATOMS: atom_id res chain seq x y z
N MET A 1 28.48 -7.36 -14.07
CA MET A 1 29.04 -7.80 -15.39
C MET A 1 28.44 -9.15 -15.71
N ASP A 2 27.37 -9.19 -16.47
CA ASP A 2 26.62 -10.41 -16.79
C ASP A 2 27.25 -11.12 -17.99
N LYS A 3 27.56 -12.42 -17.82
CA LYS A 3 28.30 -13.27 -18.78
C LYS A 3 27.47 -13.72 -20.01
N ARG A 4 26.37 -13.05 -20.37
CA ARG A 4 25.44 -13.50 -21.42
C ARG A 4 25.48 -12.77 -22.76
N CYS A 5 26.38 -11.84 -22.97
CA CYS A 5 26.60 -11.21 -24.28
C CYS A 5 27.96 -11.59 -24.86
N ARG A 6 28.08 -12.81 -25.38
CA ARG A 6 29.16 -13.13 -26.34
C ARG A 6 28.69 -12.79 -27.74
N PHE A 7 29.24 -11.74 -28.33
CA PHE A 7 29.08 -11.45 -29.75
C PHE A 7 29.66 -12.62 -30.56
N PRO A 8 28.91 -13.21 -31.49
CA PRO A 8 29.50 -14.14 -32.42
C PRO A 8 30.49 -13.38 -33.31
N GLN A 9 31.76 -13.81 -33.31
CA GLN A 9 32.74 -13.29 -34.24
C GLN A 9 32.34 -13.68 -35.67
N ALA A 10 32.07 -12.67 -36.51
CA ALA A 10 31.80 -12.89 -37.92
C ALA A 10 33.07 -13.49 -38.58
N LYS A 11 32.92 -14.68 -39.17
CA LYS A 11 33.94 -15.18 -40.14
C LYS A 11 33.86 -14.19 -41.33
N THR A 12 35.04 -13.61 -41.62
CA THR A 12 35.22 -12.61 -42.67
C THR A 12 34.63 -13.08 -43.99
N GLY A 13 33.62 -12.33 -44.50
CA GLY A 13 33.18 -12.42 -45.89
C GLY A 13 31.76 -12.90 -46.18
N GLN A 14 30.95 -13.25 -45.21
CA GLN A 14 29.51 -13.62 -45.52
C GLN A 14 28.54 -12.57 -44.92
N PRO A 15 27.56 -12.07 -45.71
CA PRO A 15 26.53 -11.19 -45.18
C PRO A 15 25.66 -11.96 -44.17
N PHE A 16 25.36 -11.31 -43.04
CA PHE A 16 24.40 -11.87 -42.07
C PHE A 16 23.07 -12.15 -42.72
N SER A 17 22.45 -13.30 -42.42
CA SER A 17 21.14 -13.63 -42.95
C SER A 17 20.12 -12.58 -42.45
N SER A 18 19.14 -12.24 -43.29
CA SER A 18 18.08 -11.28 -43.01
C SER A 18 17.34 -11.60 -41.68
N ARG A 19 17.26 -12.86 -41.28
CA ARG A 19 16.69 -13.32 -40.01
C ARG A 19 17.52 -12.88 -38.78
N VAL A 20 18.84 -12.89 -38.90
CA VAL A 20 19.73 -12.47 -37.81
C VAL A 20 19.65 -10.93 -37.63
N LEU A 21 19.61 -10.19 -38.70
CA LEU A 21 19.42 -8.73 -38.65
C LEU A 21 18.06 -8.35 -38.06
N GLN A 22 16.99 -9.02 -38.45
CA GLN A 22 15.66 -8.81 -37.86
C GLN A 22 15.60 -9.13 -36.35
N CYS A 23 16.31 -10.18 -35.91
CA CYS A 23 16.38 -10.52 -34.48
C CYS A 23 17.15 -9.44 -33.68
N TYR A 24 18.23 -8.87 -34.22
CA TYR A 24 18.96 -7.75 -33.61
C TYR A 24 18.16 -6.47 -33.60
N GLU A 25 17.42 -6.17 -34.69
CA GLU A 25 16.54 -5.00 -34.73
C GLU A 25 15.38 -5.12 -33.73
N GLN A 26 14.83 -6.33 -33.57
CA GLN A 26 13.78 -6.55 -32.58
C GLN A 26 14.32 -6.47 -31.16
N GLN A 27 15.47 -7.10 -30.87
CA GLN A 27 16.14 -6.97 -29.57
C GLN A 27 16.56 -5.51 -29.25
N ALA A 28 17.00 -4.75 -30.25
CA ALA A 28 17.31 -3.34 -30.06
C ALA A 28 16.05 -2.51 -29.76
N LYS A 29 14.92 -2.81 -30.41
CA LYS A 29 13.62 -2.20 -30.12
C LYS A 29 13.15 -2.56 -28.73
N ASP A 30 13.21 -3.83 -28.33
CA ASP A 30 12.81 -4.30 -26.99
C ASP A 30 13.68 -3.67 -25.89
N ILE A 31 14.99 -3.41 -26.16
CA ILE A 31 15.88 -2.70 -25.24
C ILE A 31 15.53 -1.20 -25.14
N VAL A 32 15.10 -0.59 -26.24
CA VAL A 32 14.68 0.83 -26.27
C VAL A 32 13.30 1.00 -25.63
N GLU A 33 12.36 0.08 -25.88
CA GLU A 33 11.03 0.09 -25.27
C GLU A 33 11.06 -0.23 -23.75
N ASN A 34 12.08 -0.94 -23.26
CA ASN A 34 12.20 -1.31 -21.84
C ASN A 34 13.12 -0.36 -21.05
N ARG A 35 13.49 0.80 -21.60
CA ARG A 35 14.15 1.85 -20.82
C ARG A 35 13.11 2.51 -19.92
N LYS A 36 13.15 2.19 -18.62
CA LYS A 36 12.44 2.93 -17.59
C LYS A 36 12.90 4.39 -17.65
N ASN A 37 11.99 5.27 -18.01
CA ASN A 37 12.25 6.70 -17.96
C ASN A 37 12.05 7.15 -16.52
N PHE A 38 13.11 7.62 -15.88
CA PHE A 38 13.04 8.20 -14.53
C PHE A 38 12.75 9.71 -14.63
N PHE A 39 11.96 10.20 -13.68
CA PHE A 39 11.74 11.62 -13.48
C PHE A 39 11.77 11.98 -12.00
N HIS A 40 12.19 13.20 -11.65
CA HIS A 40 12.19 13.65 -10.27
C HIS A 40 10.80 14.14 -9.87
N LEU A 41 10.36 13.72 -8.69
CA LEU A 41 9.09 14.13 -8.08
C LEU A 41 9.37 14.72 -6.70
N HIS A 42 9.23 16.03 -6.57
CA HIS A 42 9.49 16.77 -5.34
C HIS A 42 8.18 17.01 -4.58
N LEU A 43 8.13 16.59 -3.33
CA LEU A 43 6.95 16.61 -2.45
C LEU A 43 7.24 17.53 -1.26
N ILE A 44 6.71 18.77 -1.28
CA ILE A 44 6.99 19.80 -0.26
C ILE A 44 5.77 19.96 0.66
N SER A 45 5.93 19.70 1.95
CA SER A 45 4.84 19.81 2.94
C SER A 45 5.28 20.56 4.18
N ASP A 46 4.38 21.36 4.76
CA ASP A 46 4.54 21.96 6.09
C ASP A 46 4.17 21.01 7.24
N SER A 47 3.71 19.78 6.90
CA SER A 47 3.37 18.67 7.80
C SER A 47 4.16 17.40 7.40
N THR A 48 3.61 16.21 7.59
CA THR A 48 4.28 14.91 7.33
C THR A 48 4.51 14.61 5.85
N GLY A 49 3.71 15.15 4.94
CA GLY A 49 3.78 14.90 3.50
C GLY A 49 3.03 13.65 3.02
N GLU A 50 2.34 12.93 3.89
CA GLU A 50 1.63 11.67 3.55
C GLU A 50 0.63 11.83 2.41
N THR A 51 -0.13 12.94 2.41
CA THR A 51 -1.09 13.25 1.35
C THR A 51 -0.40 13.38 -0.01
N LEU A 52 0.78 14.03 -0.05
CA LEU A 52 1.55 14.20 -1.28
C LEU A 52 2.13 12.88 -1.77
N ILE A 53 2.66 12.07 -0.86
CA ILE A 53 3.19 10.74 -1.18
C ILE A 53 2.09 9.88 -1.78
N SER A 54 0.92 9.83 -1.14
CA SER A 54 -0.23 9.05 -1.61
C SER A 54 -0.73 9.54 -2.98
N ALA A 55 -0.91 10.85 -3.14
CA ALA A 55 -1.36 11.45 -4.41
C ALA A 55 -0.32 11.26 -5.52
N GLY A 56 0.95 11.51 -5.24
CA GLY A 56 2.04 11.35 -6.20
C GLY A 56 2.15 9.92 -6.71
N ARG A 57 2.11 8.93 -5.82
CA ARG A 57 2.14 7.51 -6.19
C ARG A 57 0.91 7.08 -6.97
N ALA A 58 -0.29 7.52 -6.55
CA ALA A 58 -1.54 7.19 -7.24
C ALA A 58 -1.55 7.70 -8.69
N VAL A 59 -1.04 8.93 -8.90
CA VAL A 59 -0.96 9.52 -10.24
C VAL A 59 0.17 8.89 -11.06
N SER A 60 1.37 8.74 -10.49
CA SER A 60 2.53 8.15 -11.20
C SER A 60 2.26 6.73 -11.68
N ALA A 61 1.49 5.94 -10.92
CA ALA A 61 1.09 4.58 -11.31
C ALA A 61 0.25 4.52 -12.60
N GLN A 62 -0.34 5.65 -13.05
CA GLN A 62 -1.09 5.72 -14.32
C GLN A 62 -0.18 5.93 -15.54
N PHE A 63 1.10 6.27 -15.33
CA PHE A 63 2.05 6.53 -16.41
C PHE A 63 3.04 5.36 -16.53
N GLY A 64 2.61 4.30 -17.23
CA GLY A 64 3.44 3.11 -17.48
C GLY A 64 4.77 3.46 -18.17
N GLY A 65 5.86 2.82 -17.77
CA GLY A 65 7.20 3.07 -18.31
C GLY A 65 7.93 4.28 -17.73
N HIS A 66 7.30 5.05 -16.83
CA HIS A 66 7.91 6.18 -16.13
C HIS A 66 7.94 5.90 -14.62
N GLU A 67 9.12 5.97 -14.00
CA GLU A 67 9.28 5.75 -12.56
C GLU A 67 9.70 7.06 -11.86
N PRO A 68 8.96 7.51 -10.80
CA PRO A 68 9.34 8.69 -10.05
C PRO A 68 10.52 8.40 -9.12
N ILE A 69 11.49 9.32 -9.09
CA ILE A 69 12.48 9.44 -8.03
C ILE A 69 11.89 10.42 -7.01
N GLU A 70 11.31 9.88 -5.94
CA GLU A 70 10.62 10.68 -4.93
C GLU A 70 11.61 11.42 -4.03
N HIS A 71 11.45 12.74 -3.90
CA HIS A 71 12.15 13.61 -2.96
C HIS A 71 11.13 14.21 -1.99
N VAL A 72 11.09 13.75 -0.75
CA VAL A 72 10.11 14.19 0.24
C VAL A 72 10.75 15.23 1.16
N TYR A 73 10.13 16.41 1.26
CA TYR A 73 10.56 17.53 2.11
C TYR A 73 9.45 17.86 3.12
N PRO A 74 9.39 17.15 4.25
CA PRO A 74 8.39 17.41 5.30
C PRO A 74 8.80 18.59 6.17
N LEU A 75 7.82 19.14 6.92
CA LEU A 75 8.01 20.16 7.95
C LEU A 75 8.66 21.46 7.45
N ILE A 76 8.40 21.84 6.20
CA ILE A 76 8.88 23.11 5.62
C ILE A 76 8.00 24.25 6.12
N ARG A 77 8.46 24.95 7.16
CA ARG A 77 7.72 26.00 7.87
C ARG A 77 8.42 27.35 7.86
N SER A 78 9.60 27.44 7.27
CA SER A 78 10.35 28.69 7.20
C SER A 78 10.92 28.94 5.80
N ARG A 79 11.08 30.23 5.46
CA ARG A 79 11.70 30.64 4.19
C ARG A 79 13.10 30.05 3.99
N LYS A 80 13.89 29.94 5.08
CA LYS A 80 15.24 29.36 5.03
C LYS A 80 15.23 27.90 4.61
N GLN A 81 14.33 27.10 5.21
CA GLN A 81 14.17 25.69 4.83
C GLN A 81 13.73 25.58 3.37
N LEU A 82 12.73 26.37 2.96
CA LEU A 82 12.20 26.36 1.60
C LEU A 82 13.29 26.70 0.56
N LEU A 83 14.13 27.72 0.79
CA LEU A 83 15.21 28.06 -0.13
C LEU A 83 16.24 26.94 -0.30
N THR A 84 16.46 26.11 0.71
CA THR A 84 17.31 24.92 0.60
C THR A 84 16.67 23.86 -0.31
N VAL A 85 15.37 23.64 -0.18
CA VAL A 85 14.61 22.72 -1.04
C VAL A 85 14.60 23.21 -2.49
N LEU A 86 14.37 24.50 -2.72
CA LEU A 86 14.35 25.09 -4.08
C LEU A 86 15.70 24.95 -4.80
N ARG A 87 16.83 25.01 -4.08
CA ARG A 87 18.14 24.69 -4.68
C ARG A 87 18.26 23.25 -5.10
N ALA A 88 17.76 22.31 -4.27
CA ALA A 88 17.78 20.88 -4.64
C ALA A 88 16.88 20.59 -5.86
N ILE A 89 15.78 21.36 -6.03
CA ILE A 89 14.93 21.27 -7.23
C ILE A 89 15.65 21.84 -8.46
N ASP A 90 16.40 22.91 -8.32
CA ASP A 90 17.20 23.49 -9.41
C ASP A 90 18.31 22.52 -9.87
N GLU A 91 18.93 21.79 -8.93
CA GLU A 91 19.94 20.77 -9.21
C GLU A 91 19.36 19.50 -9.87
N ALA A 92 18.12 19.15 -9.59
CA ALA A 92 17.44 17.98 -10.12
C ALA A 92 16.00 18.33 -10.54
N PRO A 93 15.81 19.06 -11.68
CA PRO A 93 14.49 19.51 -12.11
C PRO A 93 13.51 18.37 -12.34
N GLY A 94 12.24 18.60 -11.92
CA GLY A 94 11.19 17.59 -12.02
C GLY A 94 9.81 18.18 -11.78
N ILE A 95 8.86 17.37 -11.31
CA ILE A 95 7.52 17.81 -10.97
C ILE A 95 7.48 18.16 -9.48
N VAL A 96 6.89 19.31 -9.12
CA VAL A 96 6.75 19.76 -7.73
C VAL A 96 5.29 19.68 -7.31
N LEU A 97 4.99 18.83 -6.33
CA LEU A 97 3.70 18.81 -5.63
C LEU A 97 3.90 19.40 -4.24
N TYR A 98 3.00 20.27 -3.80
CA TYR A 98 3.12 20.85 -2.47
C TYR A 98 1.79 21.00 -1.75
N THR A 99 1.85 20.98 -0.39
CA THR A 99 0.74 21.20 0.53
C THR A 99 1.18 22.16 1.63
N VAL A 100 1.58 23.36 1.24
CA VAL A 100 2.01 24.42 2.16
C VAL A 100 0.88 25.38 2.38
N VAL A 101 0.42 25.51 3.65
CA VAL A 101 -0.74 26.31 4.03
C VAL A 101 -0.41 27.80 4.12
N ASN A 102 0.85 28.15 4.44
CA ASN A 102 1.31 29.53 4.51
C ASN A 102 1.35 30.16 3.11
N GLU A 103 0.63 31.29 2.93
CA GLU A 103 0.49 31.97 1.63
C GLU A 103 1.80 32.49 1.07
N GLU A 104 2.66 33.08 1.93
CA GLU A 104 3.95 33.63 1.49
C GLU A 104 4.88 32.54 0.99
N LEU A 105 4.93 31.39 1.70
CA LEU A 105 5.74 30.25 1.28
C LEU A 105 5.16 29.58 0.03
N SER A 106 3.83 29.46 -0.06
CA SER A 106 3.15 28.90 -1.24
C SER A 106 3.40 29.76 -2.48
N ALA A 107 3.27 31.12 -2.35
CA ALA A 107 3.57 32.05 -3.42
C ALA A 107 5.05 31.95 -3.87
N LEU A 108 5.97 31.85 -2.91
CA LEU A 108 7.39 31.70 -3.20
C LEU A 108 7.72 30.40 -3.95
N ILE A 109 7.06 29.26 -3.58
CA ILE A 109 7.22 27.99 -4.33
C ILE A 109 6.77 28.20 -5.77
N HIS A 110 5.56 28.77 -5.94
CA HIS A 110 4.99 28.96 -7.28
C HIS A 110 5.86 29.87 -8.17
N GLU A 111 6.34 31.00 -7.63
CA GLU A 111 7.18 31.96 -8.33
C GLU A 111 8.51 31.33 -8.74
N MET A 112 9.23 30.74 -7.79
CA MET A 112 10.55 30.15 -8.05
C MET A 112 10.46 28.96 -9.01
N CYS A 113 9.45 28.08 -8.87
CA CYS A 113 9.26 26.97 -9.82
C CYS A 113 8.95 27.47 -11.24
N ARG A 114 8.14 28.54 -11.36
CA ARG A 114 7.88 29.17 -12.66
C ARG A 114 9.17 29.74 -13.27
N ASP A 115 9.98 30.42 -12.49
CA ASP A 115 11.23 31.03 -12.97
C ASP A 115 12.27 29.98 -13.39
N MET A 116 12.28 28.83 -12.72
CA MET A 116 13.10 27.66 -13.12
C MET A 116 12.50 26.84 -14.27
N GLY A 117 11.26 27.16 -14.73
CA GLY A 117 10.55 26.35 -15.74
C GLY A 117 10.10 24.98 -15.24
N VAL A 118 9.97 24.80 -13.93
CA VAL A 118 9.57 23.54 -13.28
C VAL A 118 8.05 23.53 -13.03
N PRO A 119 7.30 22.51 -13.50
CA PRO A 119 5.87 22.40 -13.23
C PRO A 119 5.60 22.19 -11.75
N SER A 120 4.71 23.01 -11.18
CA SER A 120 4.35 22.93 -9.77
C SER A 120 2.85 23.04 -9.54
N VAL A 121 2.33 22.33 -8.52
CA VAL A 121 0.90 22.40 -8.15
C VAL A 121 0.71 22.28 -6.64
N ASN A 122 -0.14 23.15 -6.09
CA ASN A 122 -0.69 22.99 -4.74
C ASN A 122 -1.84 21.97 -4.83
N VAL A 123 -1.63 20.76 -4.27
CA VAL A 123 -2.58 19.65 -4.37
C VAL A 123 -3.89 19.93 -3.63
N LEU A 124 -3.86 20.71 -2.55
CA LEU A 124 -5.05 20.99 -1.73
C LEU A 124 -5.86 22.20 -2.22
N GLU A 125 -5.27 23.12 -2.97
CA GLU A 125 -5.92 24.37 -3.35
C GLU A 125 -7.20 24.17 -4.18
N PRO A 126 -7.24 23.31 -5.23
CA PRO A 126 -8.48 23.08 -5.98
C PRO A 126 -9.58 22.47 -5.11
N VAL A 127 -9.22 21.56 -4.20
CA VAL A 127 -10.16 20.94 -3.26
C VAL A 127 -10.69 21.97 -2.28
N ALA A 128 -9.81 22.80 -1.70
CA ALA A 128 -10.17 23.85 -0.77
C ALA A 128 -11.14 24.87 -1.41
N ALA A 129 -10.93 25.24 -2.67
CA ALA A 129 -11.81 26.13 -3.40
C ALA A 129 -13.24 25.58 -3.52
N VAL A 130 -13.40 24.29 -3.79
CA VAL A 130 -14.72 23.62 -3.83
C VAL A 130 -15.39 23.66 -2.46
N PHE A 131 -14.66 23.35 -1.38
CA PHE A 131 -15.18 23.41 -0.01
C PHE A 131 -15.62 24.84 0.38
N GLN A 132 -14.79 25.85 0.08
CA GLN A 132 -15.14 27.26 0.34
C GLN A 132 -16.41 27.66 -0.41
N SER A 133 -16.54 27.28 -1.67
CA SER A 133 -17.72 27.58 -2.48
C SER A 133 -18.98 26.94 -1.93
N TYR A 134 -18.90 25.68 -1.47
CA TYR A 134 -20.06 24.94 -0.96
C TYR A 134 -20.45 25.36 0.46
N LEU A 135 -19.46 25.55 1.35
CA LEU A 135 -19.70 25.87 2.76
C LEU A 135 -19.94 27.37 3.02
N GLY A 136 -19.62 28.25 2.06
CA GLY A 136 -19.74 29.70 2.21
C GLY A 136 -18.81 30.29 3.26
N THR A 137 -17.73 29.58 3.63
CA THR A 137 -16.78 29.98 4.69
C THR A 137 -15.36 30.08 4.13
N THR A 138 -14.54 30.94 4.75
CA THR A 138 -13.12 31.07 4.39
C THR A 138 -12.28 29.97 5.00
N LEU A 139 -11.24 29.53 4.29
CA LEU A 139 -10.31 28.52 4.74
C LEU A 139 -9.52 28.99 5.98
N GLN A 140 -9.61 28.23 7.07
CA GLN A 140 -8.74 28.44 8.24
C GLN A 140 -7.39 27.76 7.97
N ARG A 141 -6.38 28.55 7.65
CA ARG A 141 -5.04 28.06 7.27
C ARG A 141 -4.22 27.63 8.51
N ARG A 142 -4.57 26.46 9.08
CA ARG A 142 -3.88 25.85 10.22
C ARG A 142 -3.01 24.69 9.76
N VAL A 143 -1.70 24.81 9.96
CA VAL A 143 -0.74 23.75 9.68
C VAL A 143 -1.04 22.53 10.56
N GLY A 144 -1.10 21.32 9.95
CA GLY A 144 -1.33 20.07 10.66
C GLY A 144 -2.73 19.94 11.29
N ALA A 145 -3.73 20.68 10.83
CA ALA A 145 -5.10 20.62 11.37
C ALA A 145 -5.68 19.19 11.37
N GLN A 146 -5.30 18.37 10.41
CA GLN A 146 -5.69 16.96 10.32
C GLN A 146 -5.05 16.04 11.38
N HIS A 147 -3.99 16.50 12.05
CA HIS A 147 -3.25 15.75 13.07
C HIS A 147 -3.47 16.33 14.48
N SER A 148 -4.59 17.03 14.70
CA SER A 148 -4.94 17.48 16.05
C SER A 148 -5.13 16.23 16.94
N LEU A 149 -4.64 16.33 18.21
CA LEU A 149 -4.89 15.34 19.26
C LEU A 149 -6.37 15.43 19.67
N ASN A 150 -7.24 14.84 18.86
CA ASN A 150 -8.68 14.77 19.08
C ASN A 150 -9.09 13.34 19.43
N GLU A 151 -10.38 13.12 19.65
CA GLU A 151 -10.95 11.80 19.94
C GLU A 151 -10.55 10.75 18.93
N ASP A 152 -10.46 11.09 17.63
CA ASP A 152 -10.06 10.19 16.56
C ASP A 152 -8.60 9.71 16.70
N TYR A 153 -7.71 10.56 17.26
CA TYR A 153 -6.33 10.17 17.54
C TYR A 153 -6.29 9.10 18.63
N PHE A 154 -6.99 9.34 19.74
CA PHE A 154 -7.03 8.39 20.86
C PHE A 154 -7.73 7.09 20.46
N ALA A 155 -8.82 7.15 19.69
CA ALA A 155 -9.50 5.99 19.14
C ALA A 155 -8.56 5.13 18.27
N ARG A 156 -7.70 5.75 17.46
CA ARG A 156 -6.68 5.03 16.66
C ARG A 156 -5.63 4.35 17.54
N ILE A 157 -5.13 5.02 18.56
CA ILE A 157 -4.16 4.43 19.50
C ILE A 157 -4.78 3.25 20.24
N GLU A 158 -6.02 3.40 20.72
CA GLU A 158 -6.76 2.32 21.39
C GLU A 158 -6.98 1.12 20.47
N ALA A 159 -7.39 1.37 19.21
CA ALA A 159 -7.58 0.32 18.23
C ALA A 159 -6.27 -0.40 17.86
N LEU A 160 -5.14 0.32 17.78
CA LEU A 160 -3.83 -0.28 17.55
C LEU A 160 -3.40 -1.17 18.72
N ASN A 161 -3.53 -0.70 19.95
CA ASN A 161 -3.21 -1.48 21.15
C ASN A 161 -4.08 -2.76 21.19
N PHE A 162 -5.39 -2.60 21.01
CA PHE A 162 -6.32 -3.73 20.95
C PHE A 162 -5.89 -4.76 19.89
N THR A 163 -5.58 -4.28 18.67
CA THR A 163 -5.19 -5.17 17.56
C THR A 163 -3.89 -5.92 17.82
N MET A 164 -2.92 -5.28 18.49
CA MET A 164 -1.64 -5.93 18.86
C MET A 164 -1.83 -7.00 19.93
N GLU A 165 -2.73 -6.77 20.89
CA GLU A 165 -3.06 -7.71 21.96
C GLU A 165 -3.87 -8.91 21.44
N HIS A 166 -4.62 -8.73 20.35
CA HIS A 166 -5.52 -9.74 19.77
C HIS A 166 -5.01 -10.32 18.45
N ASP A 167 -3.68 -10.32 18.25
CA ASP A 167 -3.07 -10.95 17.07
C ASP A 167 -2.93 -12.47 17.26
N ASP A 168 -3.12 -13.22 16.17
CA ASP A 168 -2.99 -14.68 16.12
C ASP A 168 -3.78 -15.47 17.18
N GLY A 169 -4.98 -14.99 17.52
CA GLY A 169 -5.91 -15.68 18.42
C GLY A 169 -5.65 -15.46 19.91
N GLN A 170 -4.88 -14.44 20.26
CA GLN A 170 -4.64 -14.08 21.65
C GLN A 170 -5.86 -13.39 22.28
N MET A 171 -5.91 -13.31 23.62
CA MET A 171 -6.93 -12.66 24.42
C MET A 171 -8.39 -13.04 24.02
N PRO A 172 -8.73 -14.34 23.98
CA PRO A 172 -10.03 -14.78 23.44
C PRO A 172 -11.24 -14.27 24.23
N GLU A 173 -11.07 -13.88 25.48
CA GLU A 173 -12.19 -13.44 26.35
C GLU A 173 -12.78 -12.11 25.91
N SER A 174 -12.04 -11.27 25.19
CA SER A 174 -12.43 -9.90 24.84
C SER A 174 -12.82 -9.71 23.38
N TYR A 175 -13.09 -10.77 22.61
CA TYR A 175 -13.52 -10.62 21.21
C TYR A 175 -14.81 -9.83 21.03
N ASP A 176 -15.71 -9.77 22.02
CA ASP A 176 -16.90 -8.94 21.95
C ASP A 176 -16.62 -7.44 22.02
N GLU A 177 -15.41 -7.04 22.42
CA GLU A 177 -14.94 -5.64 22.36
C GLU A 177 -14.46 -5.23 20.97
N ALA A 178 -14.17 -6.20 20.10
CA ALA A 178 -13.76 -5.94 18.74
C ALA A 178 -14.88 -5.33 17.90
N ASP A 179 -14.52 -4.56 16.90
CA ASP A 179 -15.44 -4.16 15.83
C ASP A 179 -15.48 -5.21 14.72
N ILE A 180 -14.34 -5.86 14.49
CA ILE A 180 -14.14 -6.82 13.41
C ILE A 180 -13.25 -7.95 13.93
N VAL A 181 -13.63 -9.20 13.64
CA VAL A 181 -12.77 -10.38 13.82
C VAL A 181 -12.47 -10.99 12.46
N ILE A 182 -11.21 -11.10 12.11
CA ILE A 182 -10.75 -11.64 10.83
C ILE A 182 -10.25 -13.07 11.03
N LEU A 183 -10.91 -14.01 10.37
CA LEU A 183 -10.50 -15.41 10.32
C LEU A 183 -9.79 -15.73 9.02
N GLY A 184 -8.98 -16.77 9.01
CA GLY A 184 -8.39 -17.31 7.79
C GLY A 184 -7.17 -18.18 8.06
N ILE A 185 -6.78 -18.98 7.10
CA ILE A 185 -5.56 -19.78 7.20
C ILE A 185 -4.31 -18.89 7.16
N SER A 186 -3.15 -19.48 7.47
CA SER A 186 -1.87 -18.74 7.43
C SER A 186 -1.61 -18.14 6.04
N ARG A 187 -1.13 -16.88 6.01
CA ARG A 187 -0.77 -16.09 4.80
C ARG A 187 -1.95 -15.56 3.97
N THR A 188 -3.09 -15.36 4.58
CA THR A 188 -4.22 -14.63 3.97
C THR A 188 -4.27 -13.15 4.32
N SER A 189 -3.13 -12.55 4.71
CA SER A 189 -2.97 -11.11 5.05
C SER A 189 -3.84 -10.63 6.23
N LYS A 190 -4.19 -11.49 7.18
CA LYS A 190 -4.99 -11.13 8.38
C LYS A 190 -4.35 -9.99 9.18
N THR A 191 -3.18 -10.23 9.78
CA THR A 191 -2.47 -9.25 10.63
C THR A 191 -2.29 -7.88 9.94
N PRO A 192 -1.74 -7.78 8.69
CA PRO A 192 -1.60 -6.47 8.06
C PRO A 192 -2.95 -5.78 7.78
N THR A 193 -4.02 -6.54 7.51
CA THR A 193 -5.36 -5.97 7.34
C THR A 193 -5.91 -5.45 8.68
N CYS A 194 -5.70 -6.16 9.79
CA CYS A 194 -6.08 -5.68 11.13
C CYS A 194 -5.35 -4.38 11.50
N VAL A 195 -4.03 -4.31 11.28
CA VAL A 195 -3.23 -3.09 11.52
C VAL A 195 -3.73 -1.92 10.66
N TYR A 196 -4.07 -2.17 9.40
CA TYR A 196 -4.61 -1.14 8.51
C TYR A 196 -5.98 -0.61 8.99
N LEU A 197 -6.86 -1.49 9.48
CA LEU A 197 -8.16 -1.12 10.08
C LEU A 197 -7.95 -0.33 11.39
N ALA A 198 -7.02 -0.76 12.23
CA ALA A 198 -6.70 -0.09 13.50
C ALA A 198 -6.20 1.34 13.29
N ASN A 199 -5.40 1.60 12.24
CA ASN A 199 -5.00 2.95 11.84
C ASN A 199 -6.19 3.86 11.47
N ARG A 200 -7.39 3.31 11.28
CA ARG A 200 -8.64 4.02 11.07
C ARG A 200 -9.57 4.03 12.29
N GLY A 201 -9.04 3.66 13.46
CA GLY A 201 -9.80 3.62 14.71
C GLY A 201 -10.73 2.42 14.84
N VAL A 202 -10.55 1.36 14.05
CA VAL A 202 -11.39 0.15 14.07
C VAL A 202 -10.67 -0.95 14.82
N LYS A 203 -11.22 -1.41 15.95
CA LYS A 203 -10.68 -2.50 16.75
C LYS A 203 -10.83 -3.82 15.99
N ALA A 204 -9.71 -4.39 15.54
CA ALA A 204 -9.69 -5.61 14.74
C ALA A 204 -8.87 -6.70 15.43
N ALA A 205 -9.46 -7.88 15.60
CA ALA A 205 -8.76 -9.08 16.06
C ALA A 205 -8.57 -10.05 14.89
N ASN A 206 -7.55 -10.88 14.93
CA ASN A 206 -7.39 -11.97 13.97
C ASN A 206 -7.20 -13.32 14.64
N ILE A 207 -7.81 -14.35 14.06
CA ILE A 207 -7.74 -15.72 14.55
C ILE A 207 -7.31 -16.62 13.38
N PRO A 208 -6.22 -17.38 13.52
CA PRO A 208 -5.81 -18.35 12.52
C PRO A 208 -6.76 -19.56 12.50
N ILE A 209 -7.19 -19.97 11.33
CA ILE A 209 -7.90 -21.24 11.14
C ILE A 209 -6.86 -22.32 10.88
N VAL A 210 -6.84 -23.34 11.76
CA VAL A 210 -5.98 -24.51 11.64
C VAL A 210 -6.88 -25.77 11.65
N PRO A 211 -6.82 -26.66 10.65
CA PRO A 211 -7.57 -27.88 10.66
C PRO A 211 -7.30 -28.72 11.91
N GLY A 212 -8.36 -29.21 12.54
CA GLY A 212 -8.27 -29.99 13.77
C GLY A 212 -8.13 -29.18 15.07
N VAL A 213 -7.97 -27.86 15.00
CA VAL A 213 -7.96 -26.95 16.15
C VAL A 213 -9.31 -26.26 16.24
N ALA A 214 -9.99 -26.37 17.37
CA ALA A 214 -11.26 -25.69 17.60
C ALA A 214 -11.02 -24.19 17.78
N LEU A 215 -11.93 -23.37 17.23
CA LEU A 215 -11.94 -21.94 17.53
C LEU A 215 -12.44 -21.68 18.96
N PRO A 216 -12.04 -20.57 19.60
CA PRO A 216 -12.50 -20.23 20.94
C PRO A 216 -14.02 -20.10 21.03
N ASP A 217 -14.63 -20.64 22.09
CA ASP A 217 -16.08 -20.55 22.33
C ASP A 217 -16.59 -19.11 22.45
N SER A 218 -15.73 -18.21 22.91
CA SER A 218 -16.00 -16.77 23.00
C SER A 218 -16.29 -16.14 21.65
N LEU A 219 -15.66 -16.63 20.57
CA LEU A 219 -15.94 -16.16 19.21
C LEU A 219 -17.39 -16.43 18.79
N TYR A 220 -17.92 -17.60 19.14
CA TYR A 220 -19.31 -17.98 18.82
C TYR A 220 -20.34 -17.24 19.66
N ARG A 221 -19.93 -16.72 20.83
CA ARG A 221 -20.78 -15.94 21.73
C ARG A 221 -20.73 -14.44 21.44
N ALA A 222 -19.70 -13.98 20.74
CA ALA A 222 -19.53 -12.56 20.40
C ALA A 222 -20.66 -12.08 19.48
N GLN A 223 -21.35 -11.03 19.87
CA GLN A 223 -22.50 -10.46 19.15
C GLN A 223 -22.17 -9.16 18.42
N LYS A 224 -21.26 -8.38 18.99
CA LYS A 224 -20.92 -7.06 18.46
C LYS A 224 -20.06 -7.13 17.18
N PRO A 225 -18.98 -7.95 17.08
CA PRO A 225 -18.08 -7.86 15.96
C PRO A 225 -18.68 -8.38 14.65
N LEU A 226 -18.29 -7.78 13.55
CA LEU A 226 -18.41 -8.42 12.25
C LEU A 226 -17.31 -9.48 12.15
N ILE A 227 -17.67 -10.75 12.02
CA ILE A 227 -16.73 -11.85 11.80
C ILE A 227 -16.64 -12.09 10.30
N VAL A 228 -15.41 -12.08 9.72
CA VAL A 228 -15.19 -12.32 8.29
C VAL A 228 -14.09 -13.35 8.09
N CYS A 229 -14.20 -14.16 7.04
CA CYS A 229 -13.18 -15.15 6.68
C CYS A 229 -12.42 -14.73 5.43
N LEU A 230 -11.09 -14.58 5.53
CA LEU A 230 -10.24 -14.31 4.39
C LEU A 230 -9.73 -15.62 3.77
N ILE A 231 -9.85 -15.71 2.45
CA ILE A 231 -9.33 -16.82 1.65
C ILE A 231 -8.47 -16.27 0.50
N ALA A 232 -7.58 -17.11 -0.02
CA ALA A 232 -6.88 -16.83 -1.26
C ALA A 232 -6.72 -18.10 -2.11
N SER A 233 -6.21 -17.98 -3.33
CA SER A 233 -5.89 -19.17 -4.15
C SER A 233 -4.74 -19.98 -3.54
N THR A 234 -4.77 -21.28 -3.71
CA THR A 234 -3.68 -22.19 -3.27
C THR A 234 -2.32 -21.77 -3.80
N GLY A 235 -2.26 -21.36 -5.07
CA GLY A 235 -1.02 -20.89 -5.71
C GLY A 235 -0.46 -19.62 -5.04
N ARG A 236 -1.33 -18.66 -4.69
CA ARG A 236 -0.91 -17.44 -4.00
C ARG A 236 -0.36 -17.72 -2.60
N ILE A 237 -1.05 -18.59 -1.85
CA ILE A 237 -0.62 -18.97 -0.50
C ILE A 237 0.70 -19.73 -0.52
N SER A 238 0.84 -20.75 -1.41
CA SER A 238 2.08 -21.50 -1.59
C SER A 238 3.26 -20.55 -1.86
N GLN A 239 3.10 -19.64 -2.83
CA GLN A 239 4.14 -18.66 -3.18
C GLN A 239 4.56 -17.76 -1.99
N VAL A 240 3.60 -17.28 -1.19
CA VAL A 240 3.90 -16.43 -0.04
C VAL A 240 4.55 -17.22 1.10
N ARG A 241 4.15 -18.50 1.29
CA ARG A 241 4.75 -19.40 2.29
C ARG A 241 6.20 -19.73 1.92
N GLU A 242 6.45 -20.09 0.65
CA GLU A 242 7.79 -20.34 0.10
C GLU A 242 8.72 -19.13 0.31
N PHE A 243 8.26 -17.93 -0.04
CA PHE A 243 9.06 -16.71 0.07
C PHE A 243 9.51 -16.43 1.52
N ARG A 244 8.69 -16.81 2.51
CA ARG A 244 9.02 -16.61 3.92
C ARG A 244 9.96 -17.69 4.48
N GLU A 245 9.86 -18.94 4.01
CA GLU A 245 10.81 -20.00 4.35
C GLU A 245 12.23 -19.64 3.86
N PHE A 246 12.36 -19.12 2.65
CA PHE A 246 13.64 -18.62 2.11
C PHE A 246 14.25 -17.50 2.97
N GLY A 247 13.42 -16.57 3.46
CA GLY A 247 13.88 -15.46 4.30
C GLY A 247 14.26 -15.87 5.73
N ALA A 248 13.79 -17.00 6.22
CA ALA A 248 14.06 -17.50 7.58
C ALA A 248 15.24 -18.49 7.69
N GLY A 249 15.95 -18.79 6.57
CA GLY A 249 17.10 -19.71 6.60
C GLY A 249 16.72 -21.19 6.76
N GLY A 250 15.48 -21.54 6.44
CA GLY A 250 14.97 -22.92 6.54
C GLY A 250 15.58 -23.87 5.51
N ASP A 251 15.68 -25.15 5.86
CA ASP A 251 16.17 -26.24 5.02
C ASP A 251 15.25 -26.44 3.79
N HIS A 252 15.83 -26.69 2.62
CA HIS A 252 15.16 -26.73 1.31
C HIS A 252 14.35 -28.02 1.06
N GLY A 253 13.79 -28.65 2.09
CA GLY A 253 12.83 -29.74 1.95
C GLY A 253 11.43 -29.23 1.60
N LYS A 254 10.68 -29.90 0.70
CA LYS A 254 9.23 -29.67 0.55
C LYS A 254 8.57 -29.88 1.90
N SER A 255 8.21 -28.79 2.57
CA SER A 255 7.47 -28.87 3.84
C SER A 255 5.98 -29.01 3.51
N ASP A 256 5.23 -29.73 4.35
CA ASP A 256 3.77 -29.81 4.25
C ASP A 256 3.11 -28.39 4.27
N TYR A 257 3.83 -27.42 4.81
CA TYR A 257 3.39 -26.03 4.90
C TYR A 257 3.25 -25.34 3.52
N THR A 258 4.07 -25.72 2.54
CA THR A 258 4.04 -25.18 1.17
C THR A 258 3.30 -26.07 0.19
N ASP A 259 2.93 -27.30 0.61
CA ASP A 259 2.23 -28.26 -0.26
C ASP A 259 0.84 -27.74 -0.64
N ARG A 260 0.58 -27.69 -1.93
CA ARG A 260 -0.69 -27.18 -2.47
C ARG A 260 -1.89 -28.05 -2.11
N ALA A 261 -1.71 -29.35 -1.91
CA ALA A 261 -2.78 -30.25 -1.52
C ALA A 261 -3.19 -29.97 -0.07
N VAL A 262 -2.22 -29.79 0.82
CA VAL A 262 -2.47 -29.41 2.23
C VAL A 262 -3.16 -28.04 2.30
N ILE A 263 -2.67 -27.06 1.56
CA ILE A 263 -3.28 -25.73 1.48
C ILE A 263 -4.73 -25.80 0.96
N ALA A 264 -5.01 -26.67 -0.02
CA ALA A 264 -6.37 -26.83 -0.54
C ALA A 264 -7.33 -27.40 0.51
N GLU A 265 -6.89 -28.35 1.33
CA GLU A 265 -7.69 -28.91 2.44
C GLU A 265 -7.90 -27.86 3.55
N GLU A 266 -6.87 -27.07 3.90
CA GLU A 266 -7.02 -25.94 4.84
C GLU A 266 -8.07 -24.94 4.34
N LEU A 267 -8.03 -24.57 3.05
CA LEU A 267 -9.01 -23.64 2.46
C LEU A 267 -10.42 -24.22 2.41
N LYS A 268 -10.56 -25.50 2.10
CA LYS A 268 -11.83 -26.20 2.11
C LYS A 268 -12.43 -26.20 3.52
N TYR A 269 -11.61 -26.47 4.54
CA TYR A 269 -12.03 -26.41 5.94
C TYR A 269 -12.48 -24.99 6.33
N ALA A 270 -11.69 -23.96 6.00
CA ALA A 270 -12.01 -22.58 6.29
C ALA A 270 -13.34 -22.13 5.63
N ARG A 271 -13.57 -22.50 4.35
CA ARG A 271 -14.84 -22.23 3.65
C ARG A 271 -16.03 -22.94 4.31
N SER A 272 -15.86 -24.22 4.68
CA SER A 272 -16.91 -24.97 5.35
C SER A 272 -17.28 -24.39 6.72
N LEU A 273 -16.24 -23.94 7.47
CA LEU A 273 -16.43 -23.30 8.76
C LEU A 273 -17.18 -21.97 8.65
N ALA A 274 -16.78 -21.12 7.70
CA ALA A 274 -17.43 -19.86 7.44
C ALA A 274 -18.89 -20.05 6.98
N ALA A 275 -19.14 -21.00 6.09
CA ALA A 275 -20.50 -21.31 5.61
C ALA A 275 -21.44 -21.82 6.71
N ARG A 276 -20.95 -22.64 7.67
CA ARG A 276 -21.74 -23.13 8.79
C ARG A 276 -22.18 -22.05 9.76
N ASN A 277 -21.45 -20.94 9.82
CA ASN A 277 -21.68 -19.85 10.76
C ASN A 277 -22.18 -18.57 10.09
N ASP A 278 -22.52 -18.61 8.80
CA ASP A 278 -22.92 -17.45 7.98
C ASP A 278 -21.91 -16.28 8.02
N TRP A 279 -20.61 -16.61 8.17
CA TRP A 279 -19.56 -15.60 8.12
C TRP A 279 -19.22 -15.25 6.68
N PRO A 280 -19.23 -13.96 6.32
CA PRO A 280 -18.83 -13.52 4.98
C PRO A 280 -17.43 -13.97 4.62
N ILE A 281 -17.25 -14.40 3.37
CA ILE A 281 -15.95 -14.81 2.82
C ILE A 281 -15.46 -13.74 1.85
N ILE A 282 -14.20 -13.31 2.03
CA ILE A 282 -13.53 -12.36 1.16
C ILE A 282 -12.34 -13.04 0.52
N ASP A 283 -12.32 -13.10 -0.82
CA ASP A 283 -11.16 -13.59 -1.58
C ASP A 283 -10.13 -12.47 -1.76
N VAL A 284 -8.94 -12.66 -1.19
CA VAL A 284 -7.82 -11.71 -1.23
C VAL A 284 -6.75 -12.05 -2.25
N THR A 285 -7.00 -13.00 -3.16
CA THR A 285 -5.99 -13.49 -4.13
C THR A 285 -5.35 -12.36 -4.92
N ARG A 286 -6.14 -11.36 -5.35
CA ARG A 286 -5.72 -10.22 -6.18
C ARG A 286 -6.02 -8.88 -5.54
N ARG A 287 -6.31 -8.85 -4.25
CA ARG A 287 -6.62 -7.62 -3.53
C ARG A 287 -5.41 -7.14 -2.74
N SER A 288 -5.25 -5.83 -2.68
CA SER A 288 -4.36 -5.17 -1.74
C SER A 288 -4.94 -5.23 -0.31
N ILE A 289 -4.13 -4.86 0.68
CA ILE A 289 -4.57 -4.76 2.08
C ILE A 289 -5.67 -3.71 2.19
N GLU A 290 -5.51 -2.58 1.50
CA GLU A 290 -6.44 -1.45 1.45
C GLU A 290 -7.80 -1.85 0.86
N GLU A 291 -7.78 -2.56 -0.27
CA GLU A 291 -9.00 -3.06 -0.92
C GLU A 291 -9.71 -4.11 -0.07
N THR A 292 -8.94 -4.95 0.62
CA THR A 292 -9.49 -5.94 1.56
C THR A 292 -10.16 -5.24 2.74
N ALA A 293 -9.49 -4.26 3.35
CA ALA A 293 -10.05 -3.48 4.45
C ALA A 293 -11.30 -2.68 4.02
N ALA A 294 -11.28 -2.08 2.82
CA ALA A 294 -12.44 -1.38 2.28
C ALA A 294 -13.64 -2.31 2.09
N ALA A 295 -13.42 -3.54 1.59
CA ALA A 295 -14.48 -4.53 1.46
C ALA A 295 -15.06 -4.96 2.83
N ILE A 296 -14.21 -5.14 3.85
CA ILE A 296 -14.65 -5.46 5.21
C ILE A 296 -15.47 -4.31 5.80
N LEU A 297 -15.03 -3.06 5.65
CA LEU A 297 -15.75 -1.88 6.14
C LEU A 297 -17.11 -1.71 5.45
N ALA A 298 -17.20 -2.00 4.14
CA ALA A 298 -18.46 -1.99 3.42
C ALA A 298 -19.46 -3.02 3.99
N LEU A 299 -19.00 -4.24 4.32
CA LEU A 299 -19.84 -5.26 4.98
C LEU A 299 -20.28 -4.82 6.38
N LYS A 300 -19.38 -4.17 7.16
CA LYS A 300 -19.74 -3.64 8.49
C LYS A 300 -20.84 -2.60 8.39
N HIS A 301 -20.78 -1.67 7.45
CA HIS A 301 -21.80 -0.63 7.24
C HIS A 301 -23.16 -1.21 6.76
N GLN A 302 -23.16 -2.35 6.09
CA GLN A 302 -24.42 -3.01 5.67
C GLN A 302 -25.12 -3.76 6.80
N ARG A 303 -24.37 -4.10 7.87
CA ARG A 303 -24.90 -4.82 9.04
C ARG A 303 -25.45 -3.89 10.13
N GLY A 304 -24.99 -2.66 10.20
CA GLY A 304 -25.46 -1.64 11.16
C GLY A 304 -26.48 -0.74 10.54
#